data_388d33fa9497bc5d7587ec79e3281876
#
_entry.id   388d33fa9497bc5d7587ec79e3281876
#
_cell.length_a   1.000
_cell.length_b   1.000
_cell.length_c   1.000
_cell.angle_alpha   90.00
_cell.angle_beta   90.00
_cell.angle_gamma   90.00
#
_symmetry.space_group_name_H-M   'P 1'
#
loop_
_entity.id
_entity.type
_entity.pdbx_description
1 polymer ?
#
loop_
_entity_poly.entity_id
_entity_poly.type
_entity_poly.pdbx_seq_one_letter_code
_entity_poly.pdbx_strand_id
1 'polypeptide(L)'
;MTGKRKDYITWDEYFMGVAVLSSMRSKDPNTQVGACIVSDDKKIIGVGYNGFPRGCSDDTLPWAREGDWGETKYPYVCHAELNAILNCNNASLLKGSTLYVALFPCNECAKAVIQSRIKRIVYLSDKYKDSGATIASKRMLDAAGVEYTQLETERKELVLKLE
;
A
#
# COMPACT_ATOMS: atom_id res chain seq x y z
N MET A 1 32.54 18.47 12.22
CA MET A 1 31.17 18.47 12.81
C MET A 1 31.13 17.36 13.86
N THR A 2 30.76 17.69 15.10
CA THR A 2 30.84 16.75 16.26
C THR A 2 29.48 16.24 16.74
N GLY A 3 28.40 16.46 16.01
CA GLY A 3 27.06 16.02 16.37
C GLY A 3 26.43 15.05 15.35
N LYS A 4 25.29 14.43 15.71
CA LYS A 4 24.53 13.60 14.79
C LYS A 4 24.05 14.41 13.60
N ARG A 5 23.91 13.80 12.42
CA ARG A 5 23.28 14.47 11.26
C ARG A 5 21.82 14.82 11.59
N LYS A 6 21.35 15.95 11.05
CA LYS A 6 20.00 16.48 11.33
C LYS A 6 19.01 16.29 10.19
N ASP A 7 19.49 15.91 9.01
CA ASP A 7 18.74 15.79 7.77
C ASP A 7 18.24 14.37 7.48
N TYR A 8 18.22 13.50 8.49
CA TYR A 8 17.68 12.15 8.33
C TYR A 8 16.15 12.17 8.23
N ILE A 9 15.59 11.20 7.51
CA ILE A 9 14.15 11.06 7.31
C ILE A 9 13.46 10.50 8.56
N THR A 10 12.18 10.81 8.74
CA THR A 10 11.35 10.25 9.81
C THR A 10 11.02 8.78 9.53
N TRP A 11 10.50 8.07 10.54
CA TRP A 11 10.04 6.70 10.36
C TRP A 11 8.89 6.60 9.35
N ASP A 12 7.93 7.52 9.39
CA ASP A 12 6.82 7.52 8.45
C ASP A 12 7.28 7.81 7.01
N GLU A 13 8.23 8.75 6.83
CA GLU A 13 8.86 8.98 5.52
C GLU A 13 9.64 7.76 5.04
N TYR A 14 10.36 7.07 5.92
CA TYR A 14 11.12 5.86 5.57
C TYR A 14 10.19 4.73 5.09
N PHE A 15 9.17 4.40 5.87
CA PHE A 15 8.26 3.31 5.51
C PHE A 15 7.37 3.65 4.31
N MET A 16 6.94 4.90 4.18
CA MET A 16 6.27 5.33 2.95
C MET A 16 7.21 5.31 1.76
N GLY A 17 8.48 5.67 1.95
CA GLY A 17 9.51 5.55 0.92
C GLY A 17 9.68 4.12 0.43
N VAL A 18 9.66 3.13 1.32
CA VAL A 18 9.67 1.70 0.96
C VAL A 18 8.42 1.31 0.16
N ALA A 19 7.23 1.78 0.57
CA ALA A 19 5.99 1.54 -0.17
C ALA A 19 6.07 2.14 -1.58
N VAL A 20 6.52 3.38 -1.72
CA VAL A 20 6.69 4.04 -3.03
C VAL A 20 7.74 3.35 -3.89
N LEU A 21 8.89 2.95 -3.31
CA LEU A 21 9.90 2.17 -4.02
C LEU A 21 9.32 0.86 -4.56
N SER A 22 8.50 0.18 -3.75
CA SER A 22 7.84 -1.07 -4.16
C SER A 22 6.90 -0.86 -5.35
N SER A 23 6.22 0.29 -5.43
CA SER A 23 5.34 0.61 -6.55
C SER A 23 6.06 0.64 -7.90
N MET A 24 7.36 0.93 -7.90
CA MET A 24 8.20 0.91 -9.12
C MET A 24 8.35 -0.49 -9.73
N ARG A 25 8.00 -1.54 -8.99
CA ARG A 25 7.93 -2.91 -9.50
C ARG A 25 6.61 -3.23 -10.22
N SER A 26 5.57 -2.42 -10.05
CA SER A 26 4.30 -2.63 -10.74
C SER A 26 4.44 -2.44 -12.25
N LYS A 27 3.87 -3.36 -13.01
CA LYS A 27 3.80 -3.31 -14.47
C LYS A 27 2.50 -2.70 -14.98
N ASP A 28 1.60 -2.29 -14.08
CA ASP A 28 0.36 -1.61 -14.45
C ASP A 28 0.69 -0.28 -15.17
N PRO A 29 0.29 -0.11 -16.45
CA PRO A 29 0.63 1.09 -17.20
C PRO A 29 -0.10 2.36 -16.72
N ASN A 30 -1.16 2.19 -15.90
CA ASN A 30 -2.03 3.30 -15.49
C ASN A 30 -1.79 3.77 -14.06
N THR A 31 -1.64 2.83 -13.11
CA THR A 31 -1.53 3.17 -11.69
C THR A 31 -0.62 2.18 -10.99
N GLN A 32 0.53 2.65 -10.52
CA GLN A 32 1.48 1.88 -9.76
C GLN A 32 1.29 2.20 -8.27
N VAL A 33 0.99 1.18 -7.48
CA VAL A 33 0.77 1.30 -6.03
C VAL A 33 1.72 0.35 -5.30
N GLY A 34 2.27 0.82 -4.21
CA GLY A 34 3.08 0.01 -3.30
C GLY A 34 2.57 0.11 -1.87
N ALA A 35 2.84 -0.92 -1.10
CA ALA A 35 2.47 -1.03 0.29
C ALA A 35 3.60 -1.63 1.13
N CYS A 36 3.73 -1.18 2.37
CA CYS A 36 4.69 -1.65 3.35
C CYS A 36 4.00 -1.84 4.70
N ILE A 37 4.08 -3.04 5.28
CA ILE A 37 3.51 -3.33 6.60
C ILE A 37 4.63 -3.38 7.62
N VAL A 38 4.42 -2.71 8.74
CA VAL A 38 5.43 -2.50 9.78
C VAL A 38 4.86 -2.90 11.13
N SER A 39 5.57 -3.73 11.86
CA SER A 39 5.22 -4.12 13.23
C SER A 39 5.39 -2.96 14.22
N ASP A 40 4.81 -3.10 15.43
CA ASP A 40 4.91 -2.07 16.47
C ASP A 40 6.37 -1.74 16.85
N ASP A 41 7.28 -2.70 16.73
CA ASP A 41 8.71 -2.53 17.01
C ASP A 41 9.52 -2.05 15.79
N LYS A 42 8.85 -1.43 14.80
CA LYS A 42 9.47 -0.79 13.62
C LYS A 42 10.16 -1.74 12.66
N LYS A 43 9.75 -3.00 12.59
CA LYS A 43 10.26 -3.96 11.60
C LYS A 43 9.32 -4.05 10.42
N ILE A 44 9.86 -4.02 9.20
CA ILE A 44 9.11 -4.31 7.98
C ILE A 44 8.81 -5.81 7.96
N ILE A 45 7.52 -6.16 7.91
CA ILE A 45 7.04 -7.54 7.95
C ILE A 45 6.34 -7.99 6.67
N GLY A 46 5.98 -7.05 5.80
CA GLY A 46 5.40 -7.33 4.50
C GLY A 46 5.55 -6.15 3.57
N VAL A 47 5.81 -6.43 2.30
CA VAL A 47 5.90 -5.44 1.23
C VAL A 47 5.16 -5.98 0.01
N GLY A 48 4.42 -5.13 -0.68
CA GLY A 48 3.66 -5.50 -1.87
C GLY A 48 3.54 -4.36 -2.88
N TYR A 49 3.23 -4.72 -4.09
CA TYR A 49 2.86 -3.81 -5.18
C TYR A 49 1.75 -4.45 -6.01
N ASN A 50 0.98 -3.64 -6.75
CA ASN A 50 -0.13 -4.18 -7.53
C ASN A 50 0.37 -4.90 -8.79
N GLY A 51 -0.27 -6.01 -9.11
CA GLY A 51 0.07 -6.85 -10.26
C GLY A 51 -0.83 -8.08 -10.38
N PHE A 52 -0.67 -8.83 -11.45
CA PHE A 52 -1.42 -10.07 -11.63
C PHE A 52 -0.95 -11.17 -10.66
N PRO A 53 -1.81 -12.14 -10.35
CA PRO A 53 -1.45 -13.28 -9.51
C PRO A 53 -0.25 -14.04 -10.04
N ARG A 54 0.51 -14.65 -9.13
CA ARG A 54 1.67 -15.48 -9.50
C ARG A 54 1.25 -16.57 -10.46
N GLY A 55 2.00 -16.72 -11.57
CA GLY A 55 1.72 -17.68 -12.63
C GLY A 55 0.79 -17.14 -13.73
N CYS A 56 0.16 -15.98 -13.53
CA CYS A 56 -0.57 -15.29 -14.58
C CYS A 56 0.37 -14.38 -15.37
N SER A 57 0.40 -14.54 -16.70
CA SER A 57 1.31 -13.77 -17.54
C SER A 57 0.87 -12.31 -17.65
N ASP A 58 1.82 -11.39 -17.46
CA ASP A 58 1.61 -9.96 -17.65
C ASP A 58 1.38 -9.59 -19.13
N ASP A 59 1.72 -10.49 -20.06
CA ASP A 59 1.59 -10.28 -21.49
C ASP A 59 0.28 -10.84 -22.06
N THR A 60 -0.47 -11.64 -21.29
CA THR A 60 -1.70 -12.30 -21.76
C THR A 60 -2.97 -11.78 -21.11
N LEU A 61 -2.90 -11.27 -19.89
CA LEU A 61 -4.05 -10.67 -19.22
C LEU A 61 -4.18 -9.18 -19.57
N PRO A 62 -5.42 -8.66 -19.62
CA PRO A 62 -5.66 -7.28 -20.04
C PRO A 62 -5.25 -6.26 -18.99
N TRP A 63 -4.57 -5.18 -19.40
CA TRP A 63 -4.28 -4.00 -18.58
C TRP A 63 -5.26 -2.84 -18.83
N ALA A 64 -6.26 -3.04 -19.69
CA ALA A 64 -7.24 -2.03 -20.02
C ALA A 64 -8.06 -1.60 -18.79
N ARG A 65 -8.52 -0.35 -18.77
CA ARG A 65 -9.41 0.21 -17.75
C ARG A 65 -10.87 0.26 -18.22
N GLU A 66 -11.09 0.22 -19.51
CA GLU A 66 -12.39 0.36 -20.18
C GLU A 66 -12.62 -0.86 -21.06
N GLY A 67 -13.87 -1.28 -21.15
CA GLY A 67 -14.31 -2.46 -21.89
C GLY A 67 -15.23 -3.34 -21.05
N ASP A 68 -15.55 -4.52 -21.57
CA ASP A 68 -16.26 -5.54 -20.83
C ASP A 68 -15.47 -5.97 -19.60
N TRP A 69 -16.15 -6.36 -18.53
CA TRP A 69 -15.51 -6.68 -17.25
C TRP A 69 -14.30 -7.59 -17.37
N GLY A 70 -14.43 -8.69 -18.14
CA GLY A 70 -13.37 -9.67 -18.37
C GLY A 70 -12.21 -9.17 -19.25
N GLU A 71 -12.40 -8.08 -19.98
CA GLU A 71 -11.38 -7.45 -20.84
C GLU A 71 -10.66 -6.29 -20.16
N THR A 72 -10.93 -6.08 -18.88
CA THR A 72 -10.24 -5.07 -18.06
C THR A 72 -9.34 -5.71 -17.02
N LYS A 73 -8.42 -4.94 -16.47
CA LYS A 73 -7.50 -5.41 -15.40
C LYS A 73 -8.22 -5.68 -14.06
N TYR A 74 -9.38 -5.10 -13.83
CA TYR A 74 -10.02 -5.06 -12.51
C TYR A 74 -10.35 -6.43 -11.89
N PRO A 75 -10.81 -7.46 -12.64
CA PRO A 75 -11.03 -8.77 -12.06
C PRO A 75 -9.75 -9.56 -11.75
N TYR A 76 -8.59 -9.14 -12.27
CA TYR A 76 -7.36 -9.93 -12.24
C TYR A 76 -6.26 -9.34 -11.35
N VAL A 77 -6.18 -8.03 -11.20
CA VAL A 77 -5.08 -7.37 -10.47
C VAL A 77 -5.24 -7.54 -8.97
N CYS A 78 -4.23 -8.14 -8.33
CA CYS A 78 -4.07 -8.09 -6.88
C CYS A 78 -3.51 -6.71 -6.49
N HIS A 79 -4.16 -6.05 -5.55
CA HIS A 79 -3.70 -4.75 -5.05
C HIS A 79 -2.48 -4.88 -4.14
N ALA A 80 -1.75 -3.79 -3.98
CA ALA A 80 -0.51 -3.73 -3.22
C ALA A 80 -0.69 -4.15 -1.75
N GLU A 81 -1.80 -3.76 -1.12
CA GLU A 81 -2.13 -4.07 0.27
C GLU A 81 -2.33 -5.57 0.47
N LEU A 82 -3.10 -6.21 -0.43
CA LEU A 82 -3.31 -7.65 -0.40
C LEU A 82 -1.98 -8.39 -0.57
N ASN A 83 -1.16 -7.98 -1.53
CA ASN A 83 0.15 -8.57 -1.75
C ASN A 83 1.09 -8.39 -0.56
N ALA A 84 1.07 -7.22 0.11
CA ALA A 84 1.88 -6.99 1.31
C ALA A 84 1.43 -7.90 2.48
N ILE A 85 0.13 -8.11 2.66
CA ILE A 85 -0.43 -9.03 3.67
C ILE A 85 0.00 -10.47 3.38
N LEU A 86 -0.16 -10.93 2.12
CA LEU A 86 0.19 -12.29 1.71
C LEU A 86 1.70 -12.56 1.72
N ASN A 87 2.52 -11.54 1.55
CA ASN A 87 3.98 -11.62 1.63
C ASN A 87 4.51 -11.60 3.08
N CYS A 88 3.65 -11.40 4.07
CA CYS A 88 4.05 -11.50 5.47
C CYS A 88 4.27 -12.98 5.85
N ASN A 89 5.51 -13.33 6.18
CA ASN A 89 5.87 -14.70 6.51
C ASN A 89 5.26 -15.21 7.84
N ASN A 90 4.84 -14.31 8.70
CA ASN A 90 4.21 -14.64 9.98
C ASN A 90 2.96 -13.78 10.19
N ALA A 91 1.80 -14.37 9.89
CA ALA A 91 0.51 -13.69 9.99
C ALA A 91 0.20 -13.14 11.39
N SER A 92 0.77 -13.72 12.45
CA SER A 92 0.57 -13.22 13.83
C SER A 92 1.15 -11.81 14.03
N LEU A 93 2.16 -11.43 13.25
CA LEU A 93 2.77 -10.10 13.30
C LEU A 93 1.91 -9.00 12.66
N LEU A 94 0.91 -9.36 11.86
CA LEU A 94 -0.02 -8.40 11.27
C LEU A 94 -0.90 -7.71 12.32
N LYS A 95 -1.22 -8.42 13.39
CA LYS A 95 -2.02 -7.86 14.48
C LYS A 95 -1.30 -6.66 15.12
N GLY A 96 -1.98 -5.51 15.14
CA GLY A 96 -1.46 -4.28 15.74
C GLY A 96 -0.45 -3.53 14.86
N SER A 97 -0.10 -4.06 13.67
CA SER A 97 0.83 -3.43 12.74
C SER A 97 0.26 -2.17 12.08
N THR A 98 1.14 -1.43 11.38
CA THR A 98 0.80 -0.27 10.56
C THR A 98 1.03 -0.59 9.09
N LEU A 99 0.04 -0.28 8.25
CA LEU A 99 0.13 -0.33 6.78
C LEU A 99 0.48 1.06 6.24
N TYR A 100 1.58 1.17 5.51
CA TYR A 100 1.93 2.33 4.69
C TYR A 100 1.57 2.02 3.24
N VAL A 101 0.81 2.89 2.59
CA VAL A 101 0.34 2.65 1.22
C VAL A 101 0.30 3.94 0.40
N ALA A 102 0.73 3.87 -0.86
CA ALA A 102 0.78 5.05 -1.72
C ALA A 102 -0.61 5.63 -2.06
N LEU A 103 -1.63 4.77 -2.13
CA LEU A 103 -3.01 5.15 -2.44
C LEU A 103 -3.96 4.60 -1.37
N PHE A 104 -4.92 5.41 -0.91
CA PHE A 104 -5.91 4.99 0.09
C PHE A 104 -6.59 3.67 -0.31
N PRO A 105 -6.71 2.67 0.62
CA PRO A 105 -7.24 1.36 0.32
C PRO A 105 -8.69 1.38 -0.17
N CYS A 106 -8.99 0.61 -1.21
CA CYS A 106 -10.37 0.38 -1.64
C CYS A 106 -11.14 -0.52 -0.64
N ASN A 107 -12.43 -0.69 -0.86
CA ASN A 107 -13.28 -1.52 -0.01
C ASN A 107 -12.81 -2.98 0.09
N GLU A 108 -12.27 -3.56 -0.99
CA GLU A 108 -11.76 -4.95 -0.96
C GLU A 108 -10.51 -5.05 -0.08
N CYS A 109 -9.57 -4.11 -0.22
CA CYS A 109 -8.36 -4.08 0.62
C CYS A 109 -8.67 -3.75 2.07
N ALA A 110 -9.64 -2.87 2.35
CA ALA A 110 -10.10 -2.59 3.71
C ALA A 110 -10.57 -3.85 4.43
N LYS A 111 -11.30 -4.74 3.76
CA LYS A 111 -11.70 -6.04 4.34
C LYS A 111 -10.49 -6.88 4.74
N ALA A 112 -9.49 -6.98 3.87
CA ALA A 112 -8.27 -7.73 4.16
C ALA A 112 -7.47 -7.12 5.31
N VAL A 113 -7.35 -5.79 5.37
CA VAL A 113 -6.68 -5.04 6.45
C VAL A 113 -7.35 -5.32 7.80
N ILE A 114 -8.69 -5.21 7.85
CA ILE A 114 -9.47 -5.45 9.07
C ILE A 114 -9.32 -6.90 9.54
N GLN A 115 -9.50 -7.87 8.64
CA GLN A 115 -9.38 -9.29 8.96
C GLN A 115 -7.98 -9.70 9.42
N SER A 116 -6.95 -8.99 8.92
CA SER A 116 -5.56 -9.16 9.36
C SER A 116 -5.25 -8.46 10.70
N ARG A 117 -6.22 -7.73 11.27
CA ARG A 117 -6.08 -6.98 12.54
C ARG A 117 -4.98 -5.90 12.48
N ILE A 118 -4.71 -5.35 11.31
CA ILE A 118 -3.87 -4.16 11.15
C ILE A 118 -4.57 -3.00 11.85
N LYS A 119 -3.84 -2.27 12.69
CA LYS A 119 -4.41 -1.24 13.56
C LYS A 119 -4.46 0.14 12.92
N ARG A 120 -3.46 0.45 12.09
CA ARG A 120 -3.27 1.79 11.53
C ARG A 120 -2.92 1.74 10.05
N ILE A 121 -3.42 2.72 9.30
CA ILE A 121 -3.07 2.97 7.90
C ILE A 121 -2.46 4.38 7.79
N VAL A 122 -1.30 4.49 7.15
CA VAL A 122 -0.72 5.76 6.70
C VAL A 122 -0.75 5.75 5.17
N TYR A 123 -1.44 6.72 4.56
CA TYR A 123 -1.57 6.79 3.11
C TYR A 123 -0.96 8.08 2.55
N LEU A 124 -0.52 8.04 1.30
CA LEU A 124 0.07 9.21 0.64
C LEU A 124 -0.98 10.02 -0.13
N SER A 125 -1.85 9.34 -0.87
CA SER A 125 -2.88 9.98 -1.72
C SER A 125 -4.26 9.40 -1.48
N ASP A 126 -5.27 10.27 -1.47
CA ASP A 126 -6.69 9.92 -1.39
C ASP A 126 -7.45 10.48 -2.61
N LYS A 127 -6.84 10.39 -3.79
CA LYS A 127 -7.40 10.98 -5.03
C LYS A 127 -8.77 10.42 -5.43
N TYR A 128 -9.16 9.25 -4.90
CA TYR A 128 -10.46 8.62 -5.14
C TYR A 128 -11.43 8.73 -3.96
N LYS A 129 -11.24 9.71 -3.06
CA LYS A 129 -12.01 9.88 -1.82
C LYS A 129 -13.53 9.88 -1.99
N ASP A 130 -14.03 10.35 -3.14
CA ASP A 130 -15.45 10.48 -3.44
C ASP A 130 -16.03 9.25 -4.17
N SER A 131 -15.21 8.22 -4.44
CA SER A 131 -15.69 6.98 -5.04
C SER A 131 -16.47 6.13 -4.02
N GLY A 132 -17.47 5.39 -4.50
CA GLY A 132 -18.22 4.46 -3.65
C GLY A 132 -17.32 3.43 -2.94
N ALA A 133 -16.26 2.98 -3.60
CA ALA A 133 -15.28 2.06 -3.01
C ALA A 133 -14.54 2.67 -1.82
N THR A 134 -14.08 3.92 -1.93
CA THR A 134 -13.39 4.61 -0.83
C THR A 134 -14.34 4.97 0.31
N ILE A 135 -15.55 5.40 0.00
CA ILE A 135 -16.59 5.69 1.01
C ILE A 135 -16.91 4.41 1.82
N ALA A 136 -17.13 3.28 1.14
CA ALA A 136 -17.36 2.00 1.80
C ALA A 136 -16.15 1.54 2.62
N SER A 137 -14.93 1.74 2.11
CA SER A 137 -13.69 1.46 2.82
C SER A 137 -13.62 2.21 4.15
N LYS A 138 -13.78 3.54 4.12
CA LYS A 138 -13.76 4.39 5.33
C LYS A 138 -14.82 3.96 6.34
N ARG A 139 -16.05 3.69 5.88
CA ARG A 139 -17.13 3.22 6.75
C ARG A 139 -16.79 1.91 7.46
N MET A 140 -16.15 0.97 6.79
CA MET A 140 -15.73 -0.30 7.41
C MET A 140 -14.55 -0.09 8.37
N LEU A 141 -13.55 0.71 7.99
CA LEU A 141 -12.40 1.01 8.84
C LEU A 141 -12.83 1.71 10.13
N ASP A 142 -13.73 2.71 10.04
CA ASP A 142 -14.31 3.40 11.21
C ASP A 142 -15.07 2.42 12.11
N ALA A 143 -15.92 1.57 11.55
CA ALA A 143 -16.67 0.57 12.31
C ALA A 143 -15.77 -0.46 13.01
N ALA A 144 -14.61 -0.78 12.42
CA ALA A 144 -13.64 -1.71 12.98
C ALA A 144 -12.62 -1.04 13.94
N GLY A 145 -12.64 0.29 14.04
CA GLY A 145 -11.69 1.04 14.88
C GLY A 145 -10.26 1.05 14.30
N VAL A 146 -10.11 0.94 12.97
CA VAL A 146 -8.82 1.06 12.31
C VAL A 146 -8.53 2.54 12.07
N GLU A 147 -7.43 3.02 12.62
CA GLU A 147 -6.98 4.41 12.44
C GLU A 147 -6.40 4.60 11.02
N TYR A 148 -6.68 5.74 10.39
CA TYR A 148 -6.05 6.09 9.12
C TYR A 148 -5.71 7.57 9.06
N THR A 149 -4.49 7.89 8.61
CA THR A 149 -3.97 9.26 8.50
C THR A 149 -3.23 9.44 7.19
N GLN A 150 -3.35 10.62 6.59
CA GLN A 150 -2.50 10.98 5.46
C GLN A 150 -1.08 11.28 5.97
N LEU A 151 -0.07 10.91 5.19
CA LEU A 151 1.31 11.23 5.52
C LEU A 151 1.50 12.75 5.58
N GLU A 152 1.95 13.24 6.71
CA GLU A 152 2.37 14.64 6.90
C GLU A 152 3.89 14.74 6.75
N THR A 153 4.36 15.45 5.74
CA THR A 153 5.78 15.69 5.49
C THR A 153 6.01 16.98 4.72
N GLU A 154 7.08 17.69 5.07
CA GLU A 154 7.56 18.84 4.30
C GLU A 154 8.38 18.42 3.08
N ARG A 155 8.84 17.14 3.03
CA ARG A 155 9.64 16.62 1.92
C ARG A 155 8.74 16.34 0.72
N LYS A 156 9.18 16.82 -0.45
CA LYS A 156 8.50 16.57 -1.72
C LYS A 156 8.98 15.29 -2.40
N GLU A 157 10.20 14.86 -2.08
CA GLU A 157 10.84 13.71 -2.72
C GLU A 157 11.85 13.04 -1.78
N LEU A 158 12.08 11.75 -2.03
CA LEU A 158 13.22 10.97 -1.51
C LEU A 158 14.07 10.54 -2.71
N VAL A 159 15.31 11.00 -2.78
CA VAL A 159 16.22 10.68 -3.88
C VAL A 159 17.05 9.45 -3.54
N LEU A 160 16.98 8.42 -4.38
CA LEU A 160 17.83 7.24 -4.31
C LEU A 160 18.90 7.31 -5.40
N LYS A 161 20.17 7.28 -4.98
CA LYS A 161 21.29 7.14 -5.89
C LYS A 161 21.80 5.70 -5.82
N LEU A 162 21.99 5.07 -6.99
CA LEU A 162 22.47 3.68 -7.10
C LEU A 162 23.95 3.60 -7.52
N GLU A 163 24.64 4.72 -7.45
CA GLU A 163 26.07 4.88 -7.73
C GLU A 163 26.84 5.39 -6.51
#